data_b18eed54b6b6eb3580e664269ac30f2f
#
_entry.id   b18eed54b6b6eb3580e664269ac30f2f
#
_cell.length_a   1.000
_cell.length_b   1.000
_cell.length_c   1.000
_cell.angle_alpha   90.00
_cell.angle_beta   90.00
_cell.angle_gamma   90.00
#
_symmetry.space_group_name_H-M   'P 1'
#
loop_
_entity.id
_entity.type
_entity.pdbx_description
1 polymer ?
#
loop_
_entity_poly.entity_id
_entity_poly.type
_entity_poly.pdbx_seq_one_letter_code
_entity_poly.pdbx_strand_id
1 'polypeptide(L)'
;MPNSEGGKYPEKSDRNSIFGGMKKDTDIVVDNLPDDFFGIFPLNHKLPGMDGGYFQPNLFQIVWFTESTEAEHLIDFEQHPVTADTFYCLGPGQVHFVSGGPLEGLRLLCPIEMFLDIVDDKSRWLFNQLNNDGIVVSNEVLQVLEPLSQIMVKEFQGANDPEIFKAYLKAFLCHIARSGPGYSISYGKDAARLHMLFSIVNKFYRSEKKVSFYANRVGLSPKRLNEILSQTTGSTLTAILHYNLITHAKREIGYGDKNFKQIAFELGFSEQAYFSRFFKRHTGLSPEAFRRKMFKLSKHSGQ
;
A
#
# COMPACT_ATOMS: atom_id res chain seq x y z
N MET A 1 -32.00 2.84 -41.44
CA MET A 1 -30.72 2.29 -40.95
C MET A 1 -29.81 3.46 -40.61
N PRO A 2 -29.56 3.80 -39.38
CA PRO A 2 -28.54 4.78 -39.02
C PRO A 2 -27.22 4.07 -38.73
N ASN A 3 -26.15 4.62 -39.32
CA ASN A 3 -24.77 4.18 -39.20
C ASN A 3 -24.32 4.20 -37.73
N SER A 4 -23.80 3.08 -37.26
CA SER A 4 -23.04 2.96 -36.06
C SER A 4 -21.63 3.54 -36.28
N GLU A 5 -21.42 4.80 -35.97
CA GLU A 5 -20.08 5.34 -35.78
C GLU A 5 -19.54 4.79 -34.45
N GLY A 6 -18.71 3.75 -34.55
CA GLY A 6 -17.90 3.26 -33.45
C GLY A 6 -16.88 4.33 -33.06
N GLY A 7 -17.04 4.94 -31.90
CA GLY A 7 -16.07 5.83 -31.33
C GLY A 7 -14.72 5.13 -31.24
N LYS A 8 -13.72 5.62 -31.97
CA LYS A 8 -12.32 5.20 -31.85
C LYS A 8 -11.80 5.60 -30.49
N TYR A 9 -11.46 4.62 -29.67
CA TYR A 9 -10.72 4.84 -28.44
C TYR A 9 -9.32 5.36 -28.78
N PRO A 10 -8.76 6.29 -27.99
CA PRO A 10 -7.39 6.77 -28.19
C PRO A 10 -6.40 5.61 -28.12
N GLU A 11 -5.51 5.56 -29.10
CA GLU A 11 -4.42 4.57 -29.14
C GLU A 11 -3.48 4.78 -27.93
N LYS A 12 -2.75 3.72 -27.54
CA LYS A 12 -1.83 3.73 -26.38
C LYS A 12 -0.83 4.90 -26.33
N SER A 13 -0.53 5.52 -27.49
CA SER A 13 0.35 6.67 -27.62
C SER A 13 -0.16 7.95 -26.93
N ASP A 14 -1.48 8.05 -26.71
CA ASP A 14 -2.06 9.28 -26.13
C ASP A 14 -2.07 9.29 -24.60
N ARG A 15 -1.80 8.14 -23.96
CA ARG A 15 -1.74 8.06 -22.49
C ARG A 15 -0.60 8.91 -21.89
N ASN A 16 0.54 9.01 -22.58
CA ASN A 16 1.66 9.86 -22.16
C ASN A 16 1.32 11.35 -22.17
N SER A 17 0.31 11.79 -22.93
CA SER A 17 -0.15 13.17 -22.96
C SER A 17 -0.92 13.59 -21.72
N ILE A 18 -1.46 12.65 -20.96
CA ILE A 18 -2.24 12.89 -19.73
C ILE A 18 -1.39 13.61 -18.68
N PHE A 19 -0.09 13.32 -18.65
CA PHE A 19 0.84 13.78 -17.62
C PHE A 19 1.80 14.89 -18.10
N GLY A 20 1.78 15.21 -19.39
CA GLY A 20 2.71 16.18 -20.02
C GLY A 20 2.57 17.64 -19.57
N GLY A 21 1.55 17.98 -18.79
CA GLY A 21 1.27 19.34 -18.32
C GLY A 21 1.69 19.65 -16.90
N MET A 22 2.22 18.69 -16.13
CA MET A 22 2.68 18.97 -14.76
C MET A 22 3.93 19.83 -14.76
N LYS A 23 3.87 20.99 -14.11
CA LYS A 23 5.04 21.86 -13.91
C LYS A 23 6.11 21.10 -13.13
N LYS A 24 7.34 21.08 -13.67
CA LYS A 24 8.49 20.38 -13.09
C LYS A 24 9.05 21.02 -11.81
N ASP A 25 8.57 22.20 -11.43
CA ASP A 25 9.16 23.01 -10.36
C ASP A 25 8.17 23.19 -9.21
N THR A 26 8.07 22.19 -8.38
CA THR A 26 7.76 22.40 -6.96
C THR A 26 8.82 21.65 -6.19
N ASP A 27 9.84 22.38 -5.75
CA ASP A 27 10.84 21.93 -4.79
C ASP A 27 10.12 21.67 -3.44
N ILE A 28 9.52 20.51 -3.30
CA ILE A 28 8.96 20.05 -2.03
C ILE A 28 10.07 19.28 -1.31
N VAL A 29 10.62 19.88 -0.26
CA VAL A 29 11.63 19.27 0.61
C VAL A 29 10.92 18.27 1.53
N VAL A 30 11.21 16.97 1.44
CA VAL A 30 10.47 15.84 2.05
C VAL A 30 11.08 15.31 3.33
N ASP A 31 12.01 15.94 3.95
CA ASP A 31 12.41 15.50 5.30
C ASP A 31 11.28 15.67 6.34
N ASN A 32 10.22 16.41 6.02
CA ASN A 32 8.98 16.52 6.80
C ASN A 32 7.82 16.89 5.88
N LEU A 33 7.17 15.92 5.26
CA LEU A 33 5.84 16.18 4.69
C LEU A 33 4.92 16.63 5.83
N PRO A 34 4.18 17.74 5.68
CA PRO A 34 3.14 18.10 6.63
C PRO A 34 2.18 16.93 6.88
N ASP A 35 1.66 16.79 8.10
CA ASP A 35 0.73 15.71 8.43
C ASP A 35 -0.57 15.78 7.61
N ASP A 36 -0.89 16.94 7.04
CA ASP A 36 -2.03 17.20 6.16
C ASP A 36 -1.68 17.16 4.66
N PHE A 37 -0.43 16.78 4.31
CA PHE A 37 0.00 16.76 2.91
C PHE A 37 -0.75 15.72 2.09
N PHE A 38 -1.36 16.18 1.01
CA PHE A 38 -1.97 15.33 -0.01
C PHE A 38 -1.53 15.75 -1.40
N GLY A 39 -1.62 14.84 -2.36
CA GLY A 39 -1.28 15.20 -3.72
C GLY A 39 -1.28 14.03 -4.70
N ILE A 40 -1.17 14.39 -5.97
CA ILE A 40 -1.08 13.45 -7.09
C ILE A 40 0.09 13.84 -7.98
N PHE A 41 1.00 12.89 -8.22
CA PHE A 41 2.27 13.12 -8.89
C PHE A 41 2.55 12.03 -9.93
N PRO A 42 3.21 12.35 -11.07
CA PRO A 42 3.77 11.34 -11.95
C PRO A 42 4.80 10.48 -11.22
N LEU A 43 4.94 9.21 -11.58
CA LEU A 43 5.92 8.30 -10.97
C LEU A 43 7.37 8.70 -11.28
N ASN A 44 7.62 9.33 -12.43
CA ASN A 44 8.92 9.89 -12.79
C ASN A 44 9.26 11.20 -12.08
N HIS A 45 8.31 11.78 -11.32
CA HIS A 45 8.55 12.94 -10.49
C HIS A 45 9.31 12.53 -9.22
N LYS A 46 10.52 13.07 -9.05
CA LYS A 46 11.29 12.84 -7.83
C LYS A 46 10.67 13.63 -6.68
N LEU A 47 10.08 12.92 -5.75
CA LEU A 47 9.76 13.51 -4.45
C LEU A 47 11.05 13.64 -3.65
N PRO A 48 11.30 14.77 -2.97
CA PRO A 48 12.44 14.93 -2.08
C PRO A 48 12.48 13.80 -1.03
N GLY A 49 13.67 13.33 -0.64
CA GLY A 49 13.82 12.16 0.24
C GLY A 49 13.72 10.78 -0.45
N MET A 50 13.41 10.74 -1.76
CA MET A 50 13.40 9.51 -2.55
C MET A 50 14.71 9.28 -3.33
N ASP A 51 15.79 9.98 -3.00
CA ASP A 51 17.07 9.85 -3.68
C ASP A 51 17.74 8.50 -3.38
N GLY A 52 17.28 7.48 -4.11
CA GLY A 52 17.92 6.16 -4.13
C GLY A 52 17.67 5.27 -2.92
N GLY A 53 16.67 5.54 -2.09
CA GLY A 53 16.36 4.79 -0.89
C GLY A 53 14.91 4.31 -0.78
N TYR A 54 14.68 3.45 0.20
CA TYR A 54 13.34 3.05 0.59
C TYR A 54 12.56 4.25 1.14
N PHE A 55 11.37 4.44 0.61
CA PHE A 55 10.46 5.49 1.05
C PHE A 55 9.41 4.91 2.03
N GLN A 56 9.26 5.55 3.19
CA GLN A 56 8.29 5.14 4.20
C GLN A 56 7.53 6.35 4.75
N PRO A 57 6.57 6.89 4.04
CA PRO A 57 5.76 7.97 4.56
C PRO A 57 4.74 7.47 5.60
N ASN A 58 4.40 8.34 6.52
CA ASN A 58 3.26 8.13 7.43
C ASN A 58 1.94 8.53 6.75
N LEU A 59 1.75 8.12 5.49
CA LEU A 59 0.65 8.47 4.61
C LEU A 59 0.12 7.21 3.93
N PHE A 60 -1.14 7.24 3.52
CA PHE A 60 -1.66 6.28 2.55
C PHE A 60 -1.17 6.65 1.15
N GLN A 61 -0.83 5.64 0.36
CA GLN A 61 -0.37 5.83 -1.00
C GLN A 61 -1.11 4.91 -1.96
N ILE A 62 -1.36 5.42 -3.16
CA ILE A 62 -1.77 4.61 -4.30
C ILE A 62 -0.70 4.81 -5.38
N VAL A 63 -0.09 3.72 -5.81
CA VAL A 63 0.87 3.70 -6.92
C VAL A 63 0.17 3.01 -8.08
N TRP A 64 0.00 3.73 -9.16
CA TRP A 64 -0.59 3.22 -10.40
C TRP A 64 0.47 3.17 -11.49
N PHE A 65 0.81 1.97 -11.94
CA PHE A 65 1.65 1.75 -13.12
C PHE A 65 0.76 1.67 -14.37
N THR A 66 1.01 2.53 -15.34
CA THR A 66 0.28 2.55 -16.63
C THR A 66 0.98 1.73 -17.70
N GLU A 67 2.25 1.39 -17.52
CA GLU A 67 3.05 0.58 -18.42
C GLU A 67 3.78 -0.54 -17.68
N SER A 68 4.01 -1.65 -18.40
CA SER A 68 4.85 -2.74 -17.90
C SER A 68 6.31 -2.43 -18.16
N THR A 69 7.17 -2.68 -17.18
CA THR A 69 8.62 -2.53 -17.30
C THR A 69 9.33 -3.73 -16.65
N GLU A 70 10.65 -3.86 -16.89
CA GLU A 70 11.49 -4.82 -16.17
C GLU A 70 11.86 -4.34 -14.76
N ALA A 71 11.35 -3.17 -14.35
CA ALA A 71 11.54 -2.67 -13.00
C ALA A 71 10.83 -3.58 -11.97
N GLU A 72 11.35 -3.59 -10.76
CA GLU A 72 10.77 -4.31 -9.63
C GLU A 72 10.24 -3.32 -8.60
N HIS A 73 9.01 -3.52 -8.18
CA HIS A 73 8.44 -2.80 -7.06
C HIS A 73 8.66 -3.61 -5.77
N LEU A 74 9.56 -3.16 -4.93
CA LEU A 74 9.79 -3.76 -3.62
C LEU A 74 8.83 -3.12 -2.61
N ILE A 75 8.00 -3.93 -1.96
CA ILE A 75 7.11 -3.53 -0.88
C ILE A 75 7.45 -4.36 0.35
N ASP A 76 7.80 -3.69 1.46
CA ASP A 76 8.24 -4.36 2.68
C ASP A 76 9.33 -5.43 2.42
N PHE A 77 10.20 -5.12 1.45
CA PHE A 77 11.33 -5.96 0.99
C PHE A 77 10.92 -7.24 0.25
N GLU A 78 9.71 -7.33 -0.23
CA GLU A 78 9.22 -8.35 -1.15
C GLU A 78 9.10 -7.77 -2.56
N GLN A 79 9.47 -8.58 -3.56
CA GLN A 79 9.50 -8.16 -4.96
C GLN A 79 8.13 -8.37 -5.60
N HIS A 80 7.66 -7.35 -6.30
CA HIS A 80 6.42 -7.37 -7.06
C HIS A 80 6.70 -6.88 -8.49
N PRO A 81 6.05 -7.45 -9.52
CA PRO A 81 6.24 -7.02 -10.89
C PRO A 81 5.65 -5.63 -11.13
N VAL A 82 6.29 -4.85 -12.00
CA VAL A 82 5.71 -3.61 -12.54
C VAL A 82 4.97 -3.96 -13.83
N THR A 83 3.66 -4.13 -13.73
CA THR A 83 2.78 -4.45 -14.85
C THR A 83 1.83 -3.31 -15.17
N ALA A 84 1.47 -3.17 -16.45
CA ALA A 84 0.53 -2.13 -16.88
C ALA A 84 -0.82 -2.28 -16.16
N ASP A 85 -1.45 -1.13 -15.94
CA ASP A 85 -2.79 -1.01 -15.39
C ASP A 85 -2.95 -1.64 -13.98
N THR A 86 -1.85 -1.61 -13.23
CA THR A 86 -1.79 -2.20 -11.88
C THR A 86 -1.68 -1.14 -10.80
N PHE A 87 -2.52 -1.28 -9.78
CA PHE A 87 -2.57 -0.41 -8.62
C PHE A 87 -1.98 -1.11 -7.39
N TYR A 88 -1.07 -0.44 -6.71
CA TYR A 88 -0.59 -0.84 -5.39
C TYR A 88 -1.07 0.18 -4.36
N CYS A 89 -1.81 -0.30 -3.36
CA CYS A 89 -2.36 0.52 -2.28
C CYS A 89 -1.57 0.29 -1.00
N LEU A 90 -0.78 1.27 -0.60
CA LEU A 90 0.17 1.17 0.51
C LEU A 90 -0.34 1.95 1.72
N GLY A 91 -0.34 1.30 2.88
CA GLY A 91 -0.71 1.94 4.15
C GLY A 91 0.45 2.69 4.79
N PRO A 92 0.15 3.55 5.80
CA PRO A 92 1.17 4.26 6.55
C PRO A 92 2.24 3.33 7.11
N GLY A 93 3.49 3.77 7.01
CA GLY A 93 4.63 3.02 7.50
C GLY A 93 5.05 1.83 6.64
N GLN A 94 4.42 1.54 5.51
CA GLN A 94 4.95 0.57 4.55
C GLN A 94 6.16 1.14 3.84
N VAL A 95 7.21 0.33 3.78
CA VAL A 95 8.44 0.68 3.07
C VAL A 95 8.32 0.20 1.64
N HIS A 96 8.50 1.08 0.67
CA HIS A 96 8.53 0.66 -0.71
C HIS A 96 9.63 1.37 -1.52
N PHE A 97 10.01 0.73 -2.60
CA PHE A 97 11.01 1.23 -3.55
C PHE A 97 10.73 0.62 -4.92
N VAL A 98 10.88 1.40 -5.98
CA VAL A 98 10.84 0.89 -7.36
C VAL A 98 12.24 0.98 -7.93
N SER A 99 12.81 -0.17 -8.33
CA SER A 99 14.16 -0.26 -8.89
C SER A 99 14.12 -0.17 -10.41
N GLY A 100 14.99 0.66 -10.97
CA GLY A 100 15.38 0.63 -12.40
C GLY A 100 14.33 1.20 -13.37
N GLY A 101 14.81 1.77 -14.45
CA GLY A 101 14.05 2.13 -15.65
C GLY A 101 13.13 3.36 -15.55
N PRO A 102 12.66 3.84 -16.70
CA PRO A 102 11.61 4.83 -16.74
C PRO A 102 10.30 4.22 -16.21
N LEU A 103 9.61 4.97 -15.36
CA LEU A 103 8.32 4.59 -14.78
C LEU A 103 7.23 5.52 -15.31
N GLU A 104 6.19 4.91 -15.88
CA GLU A 104 5.02 5.64 -16.30
C GLU A 104 3.83 5.32 -15.40
N GLY A 105 3.15 6.37 -14.94
CA GLY A 105 2.01 6.25 -14.05
C GLY A 105 1.89 7.38 -13.03
N LEU A 106 1.10 7.14 -12.00
CA LEU A 106 0.77 8.11 -10.97
C LEU A 106 1.04 7.59 -9.57
N ARG A 107 1.38 8.52 -8.69
CA ARG A 107 1.39 8.33 -7.24
C ARG A 107 0.42 9.31 -6.60
N LEU A 108 -0.52 8.80 -5.81
CA LEU A 108 -1.37 9.60 -4.94
C LEU A 108 -0.88 9.45 -3.50
N LEU A 109 -0.82 10.55 -2.79
CA LEU A 109 -0.50 10.61 -1.36
C LEU A 109 -1.71 11.17 -0.62
N CYS A 110 -2.09 10.52 0.48
CA CYS A 110 -3.25 10.89 1.26
C CYS A 110 -2.93 10.79 2.76
N PRO A 111 -3.07 11.88 3.54
CA PRO A 111 -2.86 11.85 4.98
C PRO A 111 -3.88 10.97 5.67
N ILE A 112 -3.49 10.45 6.84
CA ILE A 112 -4.31 9.48 7.60
C ILE A 112 -5.71 10.06 7.89
N GLU A 113 -5.79 11.31 8.31
CA GLU A 113 -7.07 11.96 8.65
C GLU A 113 -7.97 12.04 7.42
N MET A 114 -7.45 12.55 6.29
CA MET A 114 -8.20 12.63 5.04
C MET A 114 -8.70 11.25 4.59
N PHE A 115 -7.84 10.22 4.70
CA PHE A 115 -8.21 8.86 4.33
C PHE A 115 -9.35 8.32 5.21
N LEU A 116 -9.29 8.55 6.53
CA LEU A 116 -10.32 8.08 7.47
C LEU A 116 -11.69 8.74 7.21
N ASP A 117 -11.70 9.98 6.72
CA ASP A 117 -12.93 10.69 6.36
C ASP A 117 -13.63 10.08 5.14
N ILE A 118 -12.89 9.56 4.19
CA ILE A 118 -13.44 9.14 2.88
C ILE A 118 -13.57 7.63 2.72
N VAL A 119 -12.76 6.85 3.45
CA VAL A 119 -12.70 5.40 3.27
C VAL A 119 -13.95 4.73 3.84
N ASP A 120 -14.57 3.89 3.03
CA ASP A 120 -15.61 2.98 3.45
C ASP A 120 -15.08 1.55 3.65
N ASP A 121 -15.96 0.65 4.12
CA ASP A 121 -15.59 -0.74 4.37
C ASP A 121 -15.16 -1.48 3.08
N LYS A 122 -15.64 -1.02 1.91
CA LYS A 122 -15.32 -1.64 0.62
C LYS A 122 -13.93 -1.27 0.12
N SER A 123 -13.51 -0.03 0.31
CA SER A 123 -12.22 0.47 -0.15
C SER A 123 -11.10 0.27 0.87
N ARG A 124 -11.46 0.07 2.15
CA ARG A 124 -10.47 -0.12 3.22
C ARG A 124 -9.59 -1.37 3.05
N TRP A 125 -10.13 -2.45 2.46
CA TRP A 125 -9.36 -3.67 2.22
C TRP A 125 -8.21 -3.47 1.21
N LEU A 126 -8.30 -2.45 0.33
CA LEU A 126 -7.23 -2.10 -0.61
C LEU A 126 -5.89 -1.86 0.09
N PHE A 127 -5.94 -1.32 1.31
CA PHE A 127 -4.76 -0.98 2.11
C PHE A 127 -4.46 -2.02 3.19
N ASN A 128 -4.94 -3.25 2.98
CA ASN A 128 -4.59 -4.35 3.85
C ASN A 128 -3.13 -4.75 3.59
N GLN A 129 -2.26 -4.43 4.54
CA GLN A 129 -0.82 -4.69 4.46
C GLN A 129 -0.46 -6.18 4.30
N LEU A 130 -1.43 -7.10 4.47
CA LEU A 130 -1.24 -8.53 4.23
C LEU A 130 -1.33 -8.91 2.74
N ASN A 131 -1.85 -8.01 1.93
CA ASN A 131 -2.04 -8.22 0.51
C ASN A 131 -1.33 -7.11 -0.26
N ASN A 132 -0.02 -7.29 -0.44
CA ASN A 132 0.79 -6.39 -1.25
C ASN A 132 0.68 -6.70 -2.76
N ASP A 133 -0.22 -7.60 -3.14
CA ASP A 133 -0.43 -7.92 -4.55
C ASP A 133 -1.04 -6.72 -5.28
N GLY A 134 -0.54 -6.44 -6.46
CA GLY A 134 -1.08 -5.40 -7.32
C GLY A 134 -2.51 -5.74 -7.77
N ILE A 135 -3.36 -4.73 -7.85
CA ILE A 135 -4.72 -4.85 -8.34
C ILE A 135 -4.73 -4.49 -9.81
N VAL A 136 -4.86 -5.49 -10.66
CA VAL A 136 -5.04 -5.29 -12.10
C VAL A 136 -6.50 -4.92 -12.35
N VAL A 137 -6.73 -3.81 -13.05
CA VAL A 137 -8.09 -3.34 -13.37
C VAL A 137 -8.45 -3.64 -14.83
N SER A 138 -9.75 -3.82 -15.08
CA SER A 138 -10.23 -4.03 -16.46
C SER A 138 -10.24 -2.72 -17.27
N ASN A 139 -10.26 -2.83 -18.59
CA ASN A 139 -10.36 -1.67 -19.46
C ASN A 139 -11.59 -0.81 -19.18
N GLU A 140 -12.73 -1.40 -18.81
CA GLU A 140 -13.93 -0.63 -18.47
C GLU A 140 -13.71 0.24 -17.23
N VAL A 141 -12.96 -0.25 -16.25
CA VAL A 141 -12.62 0.50 -15.04
C VAL A 141 -11.60 1.60 -15.37
N LEU A 142 -10.62 1.32 -16.23
CA LEU A 142 -9.63 2.31 -16.69
C LEU A 142 -10.29 3.50 -17.39
N GLN A 143 -11.30 3.27 -18.23
CA GLN A 143 -12.07 4.32 -18.90
C GLN A 143 -12.70 5.32 -17.92
N VAL A 144 -12.91 4.94 -16.68
CA VAL A 144 -13.38 5.83 -15.61
C VAL A 144 -12.21 6.43 -14.82
N LEU A 145 -11.20 5.61 -14.48
CA LEU A 145 -10.09 6.04 -13.63
C LEU A 145 -9.17 7.05 -14.33
N GLU A 146 -8.93 6.89 -15.65
CA GLU A 146 -8.09 7.81 -16.42
C GLU A 146 -8.66 9.24 -16.44
N PRO A 147 -9.92 9.50 -16.88
CA PRO A 147 -10.49 10.84 -16.82
C PRO A 147 -10.59 11.39 -15.40
N LEU A 148 -10.92 10.54 -14.42
CA LEU A 148 -11.02 10.96 -13.03
C LEU A 148 -9.66 11.40 -12.49
N SER A 149 -8.58 10.69 -12.82
CA SER A 149 -7.22 11.08 -12.43
C SER A 149 -6.81 12.42 -13.04
N GLN A 150 -7.20 12.69 -14.30
CA GLN A 150 -6.96 13.99 -14.95
C GLN A 150 -7.68 15.14 -14.23
N ILE A 151 -8.92 14.91 -13.80
CA ILE A 151 -9.68 15.90 -13.03
C ILE A 151 -9.00 16.13 -11.67
N MET A 152 -8.54 15.07 -11.00
CA MET A 152 -7.81 15.16 -9.74
C MET A 152 -6.50 15.95 -9.90
N VAL A 153 -5.75 15.71 -10.98
CA VAL A 153 -4.52 16.48 -11.31
C VAL A 153 -4.85 17.95 -11.50
N LYS A 154 -5.90 18.29 -12.26
CA LYS A 154 -6.31 19.69 -12.49
C LYS A 154 -6.73 20.37 -11.20
N GLU A 155 -7.48 19.68 -10.32
CA GLU A 155 -7.88 20.21 -9.02
C GLU A 155 -6.66 20.48 -8.14
N PHE A 156 -5.74 19.51 -8.05
CA PHE A 156 -4.51 19.64 -7.27
C PHE A 156 -3.61 20.78 -7.73
N GLN A 157 -3.51 21.01 -9.06
CA GLN A 157 -2.71 22.09 -9.64
C GLN A 157 -3.41 23.45 -9.64
N GLY A 158 -4.73 23.47 -9.48
CA GLY A 158 -5.58 24.65 -9.57
C GLY A 158 -5.98 25.18 -8.21
N ALA A 159 -7.26 25.04 -7.87
CA ALA A 159 -7.82 25.53 -6.61
C ALA A 159 -7.30 24.76 -5.39
N ASN A 160 -6.95 23.49 -5.60
CA ASN A 160 -6.44 22.58 -4.56
C ASN A 160 -7.37 22.50 -3.34
N ASP A 161 -8.69 22.44 -3.61
CA ASP A 161 -9.70 22.32 -2.54
C ASP A 161 -9.68 20.90 -1.96
N PRO A 162 -9.36 20.74 -0.65
CA PRO A 162 -9.28 19.42 -0.02
C PRO A 162 -10.59 18.65 -0.05
N GLU A 163 -11.74 19.32 0.04
CA GLU A 163 -13.05 18.65 0.05
C GLU A 163 -13.43 18.11 -1.33
N ILE A 164 -13.12 18.87 -2.39
CA ILE A 164 -13.30 18.42 -3.76
C ILE A 164 -12.34 17.25 -4.05
N PHE A 165 -11.08 17.38 -3.65
CA PHE A 165 -10.09 16.31 -3.83
C PHE A 165 -10.49 15.03 -3.10
N LYS A 166 -11.00 15.12 -1.85
CA LYS A 166 -11.56 14.00 -1.09
C LYS A 166 -12.68 13.27 -1.85
N ALA A 167 -13.60 14.04 -2.45
CA ALA A 167 -14.73 13.47 -3.20
C ALA A 167 -14.24 12.66 -4.42
N TYR A 168 -13.28 13.19 -5.16
CA TYR A 168 -12.66 12.50 -6.29
C TYR A 168 -11.87 11.26 -5.85
N LEU A 169 -11.07 11.37 -4.80
CA LEU A 169 -10.29 10.28 -4.25
C LEU A 169 -11.19 9.14 -3.76
N LYS A 170 -12.32 9.47 -3.10
CA LYS A 170 -13.30 8.47 -2.69
C LYS A 170 -13.87 7.71 -3.89
N ALA A 171 -14.29 8.43 -4.94
CA ALA A 171 -14.78 7.81 -6.17
C ALA A 171 -13.71 6.92 -6.81
N PHE A 172 -12.46 7.39 -6.87
CA PHE A 172 -11.32 6.67 -7.41
C PHE A 172 -11.08 5.34 -6.66
N LEU A 173 -11.03 5.39 -5.33
CA LEU A 173 -10.89 4.21 -4.47
C LEU A 173 -12.03 3.21 -4.66
N CYS A 174 -13.29 3.70 -4.78
CA CYS A 174 -14.43 2.83 -5.02
C CYS A 174 -14.35 2.08 -6.36
N HIS A 175 -13.81 2.72 -7.40
CA HIS A 175 -13.61 2.05 -8.70
C HIS A 175 -12.51 1.01 -8.66
N ILE A 176 -11.37 1.28 -8.01
CA ILE A 176 -10.30 0.28 -7.80
C ILE A 176 -10.85 -0.89 -6.98
N ALA A 177 -11.60 -0.62 -5.91
CA ALA A 177 -12.14 -1.65 -5.03
C ALA A 177 -13.04 -2.65 -5.77
N ARG A 178 -13.76 -2.21 -6.78
CA ARG A 178 -14.60 -3.10 -7.63
C ARG A 178 -13.80 -4.17 -8.37
N SER A 179 -12.55 -3.89 -8.71
CA SER A 179 -11.68 -4.81 -9.47
C SER A 179 -11.00 -5.84 -8.58
N GLY A 180 -10.97 -5.62 -7.29
CA GLY A 180 -10.24 -6.49 -6.38
C GLY A 180 -11.08 -7.62 -5.80
N PRO A 181 -10.44 -8.71 -5.34
CA PRO A 181 -11.12 -9.89 -4.80
C PRO A 181 -11.98 -9.59 -3.57
N GLY A 182 -11.65 -8.54 -2.82
CA GLY A 182 -12.39 -8.13 -1.63
C GLY A 182 -13.78 -7.53 -1.91
N TYR A 183 -14.06 -7.10 -3.13
CA TYR A 183 -15.37 -6.51 -3.47
C TYR A 183 -16.52 -7.52 -3.47
N SER A 184 -16.22 -8.78 -3.76
CA SER A 184 -17.19 -9.89 -3.73
C SER A 184 -17.56 -10.35 -2.32
N ILE A 185 -16.87 -9.84 -1.28
CA ILE A 185 -17.21 -10.13 0.10
C ILE A 185 -18.52 -9.41 0.42
N SER A 186 -19.58 -10.19 0.35
CA SER A 186 -20.98 -9.78 0.60
C SER A 186 -21.09 -8.91 1.86
N TYR A 187 -21.97 -7.90 1.81
CA TYR A 187 -22.41 -7.03 2.91
C TYR A 187 -23.06 -7.81 4.07
N GLY A 188 -22.37 -8.78 4.64
CA GLY A 188 -22.86 -9.57 5.76
C GLY A 188 -22.26 -9.09 7.08
N LYS A 189 -22.84 -9.55 8.18
CA LYS A 189 -22.30 -9.37 9.54
C LYS A 189 -20.81 -9.76 9.64
N ASP A 190 -20.32 -10.64 8.79
CA ASP A 190 -18.94 -11.12 8.77
C ASP A 190 -17.96 -10.08 8.17
N ALA A 191 -18.38 -9.28 7.20
CA ALA A 191 -17.54 -8.21 6.65
C ALA A 191 -17.24 -7.12 7.69
N ALA A 192 -18.26 -6.65 8.43
CA ALA A 192 -18.09 -5.70 9.52
C ALA A 192 -17.20 -6.26 10.65
N ARG A 193 -17.33 -7.56 10.96
CA ARG A 193 -16.49 -8.25 11.94
C ARG A 193 -15.05 -8.35 11.51
N LEU A 194 -14.78 -8.67 10.23
CA LEU A 194 -13.42 -8.70 9.69
C LEU A 194 -12.78 -7.32 9.72
N HIS A 195 -13.53 -6.29 9.36
CA HIS A 195 -13.06 -4.92 9.46
C HIS A 195 -12.66 -4.56 10.90
N MET A 196 -13.54 -4.83 11.88
CA MET A 196 -13.24 -4.63 13.29
C MET A 196 -12.02 -5.46 13.71
N LEU A 197 -11.89 -6.71 13.23
CA LEU A 197 -10.75 -7.58 13.51
C LEU A 197 -9.43 -6.95 13.06
N PHE A 198 -9.33 -6.47 11.82
CA PHE A 198 -8.10 -5.89 11.31
C PHE A 198 -7.69 -4.61 12.07
N SER A 199 -8.66 -3.78 12.46
CA SER A 199 -8.40 -2.65 13.36
C SER A 199 -7.82 -3.09 14.70
N ILE A 200 -8.38 -4.15 15.31
CA ILE A 200 -7.89 -4.72 16.57
C ILE A 200 -6.51 -5.36 16.37
N VAL A 201 -6.28 -6.07 15.28
CA VAL A 201 -4.98 -6.65 14.94
C VAL A 201 -3.91 -5.56 14.87
N ASN A 202 -4.14 -4.50 14.10
CA ASN A 202 -3.17 -3.39 13.97
C ASN A 202 -2.84 -2.75 15.32
N LYS A 203 -3.82 -2.67 16.22
CA LYS A 203 -3.62 -2.08 17.55
C LYS A 203 -2.87 -2.99 18.52
N PHE A 204 -3.09 -4.31 18.46
CA PHE A 204 -2.67 -5.23 19.52
C PHE A 204 -1.70 -6.34 19.10
N TYR A 205 -1.30 -6.47 17.82
CA TYR A 205 -0.45 -7.58 17.35
C TYR A 205 0.90 -7.69 18.07
N ARG A 206 1.40 -6.59 18.65
CA ARG A 206 2.65 -6.58 19.41
C ARG A 206 2.47 -7.16 20.80
N SER A 207 1.36 -6.85 21.47
CA SER A 207 1.10 -7.24 22.86
C SER A 207 0.30 -8.55 22.98
N GLU A 208 -0.58 -8.83 22.02
CA GLU A 208 -1.50 -9.95 22.08
C GLU A 208 -1.28 -10.92 20.92
N LYS A 209 -1.02 -12.19 21.26
CA LYS A 209 -0.71 -13.23 20.28
C LYS A 209 -1.72 -14.38 20.27
N LYS A 210 -2.71 -14.35 21.20
CA LYS A 210 -3.72 -15.40 21.35
C LYS A 210 -4.91 -15.15 20.41
N VAL A 211 -5.24 -16.10 19.56
CA VAL A 211 -6.41 -16.04 18.66
C VAL A 211 -7.70 -15.76 19.41
N SER A 212 -7.87 -16.34 20.62
CA SER A 212 -9.05 -16.12 21.45
C SER A 212 -9.28 -14.68 21.86
N PHE A 213 -8.22 -13.89 22.06
CA PHE A 213 -8.32 -12.47 22.38
C PHE A 213 -9.04 -11.68 21.28
N TYR A 214 -8.71 -11.97 20.03
CA TYR A 214 -9.28 -11.30 18.85
C TYR A 214 -10.70 -11.82 18.56
N ALA A 215 -10.87 -13.15 18.61
CA ALA A 215 -12.15 -13.78 18.36
C ALA A 215 -13.24 -13.27 19.31
N ASN A 216 -12.94 -13.18 20.61
CA ASN A 216 -13.88 -12.66 21.61
C ASN A 216 -14.29 -11.22 21.32
N ARG A 217 -13.38 -10.35 20.84
CA ARG A 217 -13.67 -8.94 20.54
C ARG A 217 -14.58 -8.74 19.33
N VAL A 218 -14.57 -9.66 18.38
CA VAL A 218 -15.45 -9.62 17.21
C VAL A 218 -16.70 -10.51 17.37
N GLY A 219 -16.89 -11.09 18.55
CA GLY A 219 -18.06 -11.93 18.87
C GLY A 219 -18.09 -13.25 18.10
N LEU A 220 -16.92 -13.89 17.90
CA LEU A 220 -16.77 -15.15 17.20
C LEU A 220 -15.99 -16.17 18.06
N SER A 221 -16.19 -17.47 17.78
CA SER A 221 -15.27 -18.49 18.26
C SER A 221 -13.96 -18.45 17.46
N PRO A 222 -12.80 -18.87 18.04
CA PRO A 222 -11.53 -18.96 17.32
C PRO A 222 -11.61 -19.79 16.02
N LYS A 223 -12.38 -20.87 16.03
CA LYS A 223 -12.61 -21.71 14.86
C LYS A 223 -13.35 -20.94 13.76
N ARG A 224 -14.50 -20.31 14.10
CA ARG A 224 -15.30 -19.56 13.13
C ARG A 224 -14.55 -18.37 12.56
N LEU A 225 -13.75 -17.68 13.39
CA LEU A 225 -12.88 -16.59 12.94
C LEU A 225 -11.90 -17.06 11.87
N ASN A 226 -11.18 -18.17 12.11
CA ASN A 226 -10.23 -18.70 11.14
C ASN A 226 -10.90 -19.25 9.87
N GLU A 227 -12.11 -19.82 9.96
CA GLU A 227 -12.89 -20.21 8.78
C GLU A 227 -13.18 -19.01 7.87
N ILE A 228 -13.69 -17.91 8.44
CA ILE A 228 -13.99 -16.69 7.70
C ILE A 228 -12.69 -16.12 7.11
N LEU A 229 -11.62 -16.00 7.89
CA LEU A 229 -10.34 -15.50 7.43
C LEU A 229 -9.77 -16.35 6.27
N SER A 230 -9.78 -17.67 6.40
CA SER A 230 -9.28 -18.56 5.35
C SER A 230 -10.08 -18.43 4.06
N GLN A 231 -11.40 -18.26 4.15
CA GLN A 231 -12.27 -18.05 2.99
C GLN A 231 -12.05 -16.69 2.31
N THR A 232 -11.72 -15.67 3.08
CA THR A 232 -11.62 -14.27 2.57
C THR A 232 -10.20 -13.86 2.23
N THR A 233 -9.20 -14.36 2.97
CA THR A 233 -7.79 -13.94 2.83
C THR A 233 -6.85 -15.10 2.51
N GLY A 234 -7.33 -16.32 2.46
CA GLY A 234 -6.49 -17.51 2.34
C GLY A 234 -5.61 -17.80 3.57
N SER A 235 -5.76 -17.05 4.67
CA SER A 235 -4.83 -17.06 5.80
C SER A 235 -5.53 -17.29 7.14
N THR A 236 -4.80 -17.79 8.13
CA THR A 236 -5.26 -17.86 9.52
C THR A 236 -4.87 -16.59 10.28
N LEU A 237 -5.56 -16.31 11.39
CA LEU A 237 -5.20 -15.14 12.23
C LEU A 237 -3.74 -15.22 12.74
N THR A 238 -3.27 -16.42 13.09
CA THR A 238 -1.86 -16.59 13.51
C THR A 238 -0.88 -16.21 12.41
N ALA A 239 -1.16 -16.61 11.16
CA ALA A 239 -0.33 -16.22 10.01
C ALA A 239 -0.33 -14.68 9.82
N ILE A 240 -1.49 -14.05 9.95
CA ILE A 240 -1.65 -12.60 9.88
C ILE A 240 -0.84 -11.89 10.98
N LEU A 241 -0.91 -12.35 12.22
CA LEU A 241 -0.14 -11.78 13.33
C LEU A 241 1.38 -11.95 13.10
N HIS A 242 1.80 -13.12 12.63
CA HIS A 242 3.21 -13.36 12.30
C HIS A 242 3.70 -12.46 11.16
N TYR A 243 2.89 -12.31 10.11
CA TYR A 243 3.20 -11.40 9.01
C TYR A 243 3.42 -9.97 9.51
N ASN A 244 2.49 -9.41 10.32
CA ASN A 244 2.63 -8.05 10.87
C ASN A 244 3.89 -7.91 11.74
N LEU A 245 4.20 -8.91 12.57
CA LEU A 245 5.42 -8.90 13.40
C LEU A 245 6.68 -8.92 12.54
N ILE A 246 6.72 -9.75 11.49
CA ILE A 246 7.88 -9.86 10.60
C ILE A 246 8.05 -8.60 9.76
N THR A 247 6.98 -8.05 9.20
CA THR A 247 7.02 -6.81 8.42
C THR A 247 7.53 -5.65 9.27
N HIS A 248 7.01 -5.51 10.50
CA HIS A 248 7.50 -4.48 11.40
C HIS A 248 8.99 -4.71 11.77
N ALA A 249 9.37 -5.96 12.06
CA ALA A 249 10.77 -6.29 12.34
C ALA A 249 11.69 -5.95 11.16
N LYS A 250 11.30 -6.28 9.92
CA LYS A 250 12.06 -5.95 8.71
C LYS A 250 12.29 -4.43 8.59
N ARG A 251 11.25 -3.61 8.85
CA ARG A 251 11.32 -2.15 8.83
C ARG A 251 12.30 -1.62 9.87
N GLU A 252 12.13 -1.97 11.14
CA GLU A 252 13.01 -1.54 12.22
C GLU A 252 14.47 -1.98 12.03
N ILE A 253 14.69 -3.18 11.49
CA ILE A 253 16.04 -3.66 11.17
C ILE A 253 16.62 -2.86 9.99
N GLY A 254 15.81 -2.54 9.00
CA GLY A 254 16.19 -1.78 7.80
C GLY A 254 16.64 -0.34 8.13
N TYR A 255 15.94 0.34 9.06
CA TYR A 255 16.33 1.69 9.53
C TYR A 255 17.69 1.71 10.24
N GLY A 256 18.02 0.65 10.96
CA GLY A 256 19.30 0.52 11.63
C GLY A 256 19.45 1.24 12.94
N ASP A 257 18.50 2.07 13.35
CA ASP A 257 18.59 2.95 14.56
C ASP A 257 18.51 2.16 15.86
N LYS A 258 17.80 1.02 15.85
CA LYS A 258 17.59 0.20 17.04
C LYS A 258 18.48 -1.04 17.04
N ASN A 259 18.90 -1.45 18.23
CA ASN A 259 19.53 -2.76 18.41
C ASN A 259 18.46 -3.88 18.43
N PHE A 260 18.88 -5.12 18.16
CA PHE A 260 17.95 -6.26 18.05
C PHE A 260 17.19 -6.58 19.34
N LYS A 261 17.77 -6.22 20.49
CA LYS A 261 17.12 -6.38 21.80
C LYS A 261 15.95 -5.41 21.95
N GLN A 262 16.14 -4.16 21.55
CA GLN A 262 15.08 -3.15 21.55
C GLN A 262 13.94 -3.55 20.62
N ILE A 263 14.26 -3.95 19.37
CA ILE A 263 13.27 -4.42 18.41
C ILE A 263 12.47 -5.60 18.96
N ALA A 264 13.16 -6.59 19.57
CA ALA A 264 12.50 -7.74 20.16
C ALA A 264 11.48 -7.33 21.24
N PHE A 265 11.86 -6.46 22.18
CA PHE A 265 10.95 -6.01 23.23
C PHE A 265 9.77 -5.19 22.73
N GLU A 266 9.97 -4.29 21.76
CA GLU A 266 8.91 -3.51 21.13
C GLU A 266 7.88 -4.39 20.39
N LEU A 267 8.33 -5.53 19.85
CA LEU A 267 7.47 -6.52 19.21
C LEU A 267 6.85 -7.53 20.21
N GLY A 268 7.06 -7.31 21.51
CA GLY A 268 6.47 -8.13 22.57
C GLY A 268 7.13 -9.50 22.74
N PHE A 269 8.40 -9.64 22.38
CA PHE A 269 9.21 -10.83 22.71
C PHE A 269 9.90 -10.63 24.05
N SER A 270 9.86 -11.64 24.90
CA SER A 270 10.55 -11.61 26.20
C SER A 270 12.08 -11.68 26.10
N GLU A 271 12.59 -12.25 25.00
CA GLU A 271 14.01 -12.46 24.78
C GLU A 271 14.41 -12.23 23.32
N GLN A 272 15.57 -11.58 23.13
CA GLN A 272 16.16 -11.38 21.80
C GLN A 272 16.43 -12.69 21.05
N ALA A 273 16.85 -13.74 21.78
CA ALA A 273 17.14 -15.03 21.18
C ALA A 273 15.89 -15.68 20.57
N TYR A 274 14.73 -15.54 21.24
CA TYR A 274 13.46 -16.04 20.72
C TYR A 274 13.02 -15.25 19.48
N PHE A 275 13.11 -13.92 19.53
CA PHE A 275 12.88 -13.06 18.37
C PHE A 275 13.77 -13.45 17.18
N SER A 276 15.08 -13.65 17.39
CA SER A 276 16.01 -14.00 16.32
C SER A 276 15.66 -15.34 15.64
N ARG A 277 15.27 -16.35 16.44
CA ARG A 277 14.79 -17.64 15.90
C ARG A 277 13.49 -17.47 15.12
N PHE A 278 12.52 -16.73 15.67
CA PHE A 278 11.26 -16.42 15.01
C PHE A 278 11.49 -15.70 13.67
N PHE A 279 12.29 -14.64 13.66
CA PHE A 279 12.63 -13.89 12.45
C PHE A 279 13.28 -14.78 11.40
N LYS A 280 14.31 -15.56 11.78
CA LYS A 280 15.00 -16.48 10.86
C LYS A 280 14.07 -17.55 10.28
N ARG A 281 13.17 -18.08 11.09
CA ARG A 281 12.17 -19.08 10.65
C ARG A 281 11.26 -18.54 9.55
N HIS A 282 10.87 -17.28 9.63
CA HIS A 282 9.91 -16.66 8.69
C HIS A 282 10.58 -15.99 7.50
N THR A 283 11.84 -15.56 7.60
CA THR A 283 12.54 -14.81 6.53
C THR A 283 13.69 -15.60 5.89
N GLY A 284 14.07 -16.73 6.46
CA GLY A 284 15.26 -17.48 6.05
C GLY A 284 16.58 -16.88 6.54
N LEU A 285 16.63 -15.62 6.98
CA LEU A 285 17.81 -14.90 7.40
C LEU A 285 17.79 -14.54 8.88
N SER A 286 18.96 -14.50 9.55
CA SER A 286 19.02 -13.89 10.87
C SER A 286 18.80 -12.38 10.77
N PRO A 287 18.35 -11.70 11.86
CA PRO A 287 18.20 -10.23 11.88
C PRO A 287 19.46 -9.50 11.43
N GLU A 288 20.63 -9.97 11.86
CA GLU A 288 21.91 -9.40 11.48
C GLU A 288 22.25 -9.61 9.99
N ALA A 289 22.00 -10.82 9.44
CA ALA A 289 22.20 -11.12 8.03
C ALA A 289 21.24 -10.27 7.16
N PHE A 290 20.02 -10.10 7.60
CA PHE A 290 19.03 -9.25 6.94
C PHE A 290 19.48 -7.79 6.94
N ARG A 291 19.91 -7.23 8.07
CA ARG A 291 20.45 -5.87 8.17
C ARG A 291 21.61 -5.66 7.20
N ARG A 292 22.58 -6.59 7.15
CA ARG A 292 23.71 -6.52 6.21
C ARG A 292 23.28 -6.54 4.75
N LYS A 293 22.26 -7.34 4.41
CA LYS A 293 21.69 -7.37 3.05
C LYS A 293 21.09 -6.01 2.68
N MET A 294 20.32 -5.40 3.60
CA MET A 294 19.70 -4.09 3.36
C MET A 294 20.72 -2.98 3.15
N PHE A 295 21.77 -2.91 3.99
CA PHE A 295 22.84 -1.93 3.81
C PHE A 295 23.63 -2.09 2.49
N LYS A 296 23.73 -3.31 1.95
CA LYS A 296 24.36 -3.51 0.62
C LYS A 296 23.46 -2.98 -0.50
N LEU A 297 22.16 -3.21 -0.42
CA LEU A 297 21.20 -2.73 -1.42
C LEU A 297 21.15 -1.19 -1.47
N SER A 298 21.16 -0.52 -0.32
CA SER A 298 21.16 0.96 -0.25
C SER A 298 22.41 1.60 -0.86
N LYS A 299 23.57 0.92 -0.86
CA LYS A 299 24.80 1.43 -1.47
C LYS A 299 24.87 1.24 -3.00
N HIS A 300 24.13 0.30 -3.58
CA HIS A 300 24.11 0.08 -5.02
C HIS A 300 23.06 0.91 -5.76
N SER A 301 22.11 1.50 -5.03
CA SER A 301 21.06 2.37 -5.59
C SER A 301 21.52 3.84 -5.78
N GLY A 302 22.75 4.17 -5.36
CA GLY A 302 23.35 5.52 -5.44
C GLY A 302 24.46 5.68 -6.49
N GLN A 303 24.58 4.75 -7.45
CA GLN A 303 25.53 4.86 -8.58
C GLN A 303 24.79 4.98 -9.91
#